data_3952724e338cbec064da8a4bf4f8cd33
#
_entry.id   3952724e338cbec064da8a4bf4f8cd33
#
_cell.length_a   1.000
_cell.length_b   1.000
_cell.length_c   1.000
_cell.angle_alpha   90.00
_cell.angle_beta   90.00
_cell.angle_gamma   90.00
#
_symmetry.space_group_name_H-M   'P 1'
#
loop_
_entity.id
_entity.type
_entity.pdbx_description
1 polymer ?
#
loop_
_entity_poly.entity_id
_entity_poly.type
_entity_poly.pdbx_seq_one_letter_code
_entity_poly.pdbx_strand_id
1 'polypeptide(L)'
;MSVKTVAIVMDGNRRWARQNNLPFSLGHRKGVETLIEITKEAKKKKVKKLIVYAFSSENWSREKFEVNSLMNLISFGTEVKLDEIIKNEVRMEFIGDLDSIPKKAKEEVDRCVRSTKNFSDFTLVIALNYGGVWDIVNALKKISEKGETINAKNFLKFTELKGEEVEIFIRTGGEKRVSNFLLPNIGYSELFFSDKLWPDFNAEDFNACLLYTSDAADEKV
;
A
#
# COMPACT_ATOMS: atom_id res chain seq x y z
N MET A 1 15.03 -17.75 -0.69
CA MET A 1 15.24 -16.52 0.12
C MET A 1 13.93 -16.06 0.73
N SER A 2 13.91 -15.41 1.90
CA SER A 2 12.65 -14.92 2.50
C SER A 2 12.31 -13.56 1.89
N VAL A 3 11.14 -13.43 1.25
CA VAL A 3 10.61 -12.16 0.72
C VAL A 3 10.47 -11.14 1.84
N LYS A 4 11.01 -9.93 1.63
CA LYS A 4 11.03 -8.87 2.65
C LYS A 4 10.00 -7.78 2.39
N THR A 5 9.80 -7.39 1.12
CA THR A 5 8.98 -6.23 0.75
C THR A 5 7.95 -6.61 -0.30
N VAL A 6 6.67 -6.46 0.05
CA VAL A 6 5.52 -6.77 -0.82
C VAL A 6 4.68 -5.52 -1.01
N ALA A 7 4.29 -5.22 -2.24
CA ALA A 7 3.35 -4.16 -2.58
C ALA A 7 2.04 -4.72 -3.13
N ILE A 8 0.89 -4.17 -2.71
CA ILE A 8 -0.44 -4.63 -3.14
C ILE A 8 -1.30 -3.47 -3.63
N VAL A 9 -1.82 -3.61 -4.86
CA VAL A 9 -2.94 -2.81 -5.36
C VAL A 9 -4.25 -3.54 -5.04
N MET A 10 -4.99 -3.02 -4.08
CA MET A 10 -6.22 -3.59 -3.53
C MET A 10 -7.43 -3.26 -4.41
N ASP A 11 -7.48 -3.84 -5.63
CA ASP A 11 -8.52 -3.56 -6.60
C ASP A 11 -9.70 -4.55 -6.51
N GLY A 12 -10.91 -4.04 -6.73
CA GLY A 12 -12.12 -4.85 -6.80
C GLY A 12 -13.21 -4.54 -5.76
N ASN A 13 -12.97 -3.70 -4.75
CA ASN A 13 -13.92 -3.41 -3.67
C ASN A 13 -15.32 -2.99 -4.18
N ARG A 14 -15.39 -2.09 -5.17
CA ARG A 14 -16.67 -1.63 -5.76
C ARG A 14 -17.36 -2.73 -6.55
N ARG A 15 -16.60 -3.49 -7.34
CA ARG A 15 -17.13 -4.60 -8.15
C ARG A 15 -17.71 -5.68 -7.24
N TRP A 16 -17.01 -6.00 -6.16
CA TRP A 16 -17.45 -6.95 -5.15
C TRP A 16 -18.79 -6.50 -4.52
N ALA A 17 -18.88 -5.25 -4.08
CA ALA A 17 -20.13 -4.72 -3.51
C ALA A 17 -21.30 -4.83 -4.50
N ARG A 18 -21.07 -4.46 -5.79
CA ARG A 18 -22.07 -4.57 -6.84
C ARG A 18 -22.52 -6.02 -7.09
N GLN A 19 -21.59 -6.97 -7.14
CA GLN A 19 -21.90 -8.40 -7.32
C GLN A 19 -22.73 -8.97 -6.16
N ASN A 20 -22.55 -8.42 -4.96
CA ASN A 20 -23.29 -8.82 -3.77
C ASN A 20 -24.54 -7.94 -3.48
N ASN A 21 -24.93 -7.06 -4.41
CA ASN A 21 -26.04 -6.11 -4.23
C ASN A 21 -25.93 -5.23 -2.99
N LEU A 22 -24.70 -4.81 -2.66
CA LEU A 22 -24.37 -3.99 -1.49
C LEU A 22 -23.92 -2.58 -1.89
N PRO A 23 -24.10 -1.58 -1.01
CA PRO A 23 -23.48 -0.28 -1.16
C PRO A 23 -21.95 -0.40 -1.28
N PHE A 24 -21.31 0.44 -2.11
CA PHE A 24 -19.88 0.38 -2.35
C PHE A 24 -19.04 0.57 -1.06
N SER A 25 -19.55 1.32 -0.08
CA SER A 25 -18.92 1.51 1.23
C SER A 25 -18.72 0.19 2.00
N LEU A 26 -19.63 -0.77 1.85
CA LEU A 26 -19.48 -2.09 2.47
C LEU A 26 -18.40 -2.93 1.78
N GLY A 27 -18.22 -2.78 0.46
CA GLY A 27 -17.10 -3.42 -0.24
C GLY A 27 -15.74 -2.91 0.26
N HIS A 28 -15.61 -1.60 0.44
CA HIS A 28 -14.39 -1.02 1.02
C HIS A 28 -14.17 -1.43 2.47
N ARG A 29 -15.24 -1.49 3.28
CA ARG A 29 -15.15 -1.99 4.66
C ARG A 29 -14.69 -3.45 4.70
N LYS A 30 -15.23 -4.30 3.84
CA LYS A 30 -14.78 -5.69 3.70
C LYS A 30 -13.31 -5.75 3.27
N GLY A 31 -12.89 -4.86 2.36
CA GLY A 31 -11.49 -4.74 1.96
C GLY A 31 -10.54 -4.35 3.10
N VAL A 32 -11.00 -3.59 4.10
CA VAL A 32 -10.21 -3.32 5.32
C VAL A 32 -10.05 -4.59 6.17
N GLU A 33 -11.08 -5.42 6.28
CA GLU A 33 -10.98 -6.72 6.98
C GLU A 33 -9.96 -7.63 6.30
N THR A 34 -10.00 -7.71 4.97
CA THR A 34 -9.02 -8.43 4.15
C THR A 34 -7.59 -7.90 4.38
N LEU A 35 -7.41 -6.56 4.42
CA LEU A 35 -6.11 -5.97 4.71
C LEU A 35 -5.55 -6.41 6.07
N ILE A 36 -6.40 -6.46 7.09
CA ILE A 36 -5.99 -6.93 8.43
C ILE A 36 -5.56 -8.38 8.39
N GLU A 37 -6.30 -9.25 7.70
CA GLU A 37 -5.96 -10.66 7.54
C GLU A 37 -4.60 -10.82 6.82
N ILE A 38 -4.43 -10.16 5.67
CA ILE A 38 -3.19 -10.21 4.89
C ILE A 38 -2.01 -9.61 5.67
N THR A 39 -2.23 -8.56 6.45
CA THR A 39 -1.20 -7.98 7.34
C THR A 39 -0.70 -9.00 8.37
N LYS A 40 -1.62 -9.72 9.02
CA LYS A 40 -1.28 -10.77 9.98
C LYS A 40 -0.51 -11.91 9.31
N GLU A 41 -0.95 -12.35 8.14
CA GLU A 41 -0.29 -13.42 7.41
C GLU A 41 1.10 -13.00 6.90
N ALA A 42 1.25 -11.78 6.38
CA ALA A 42 2.54 -11.23 5.97
C ALA A 42 3.55 -11.20 7.13
N LYS A 43 3.14 -10.72 8.32
CA LYS A 43 3.97 -10.75 9.52
C LYS A 43 4.35 -12.19 9.91
N LYS A 44 3.41 -13.13 9.89
CA LYS A 44 3.64 -14.56 10.17
C LYS A 44 4.64 -15.16 9.20
N LYS A 45 4.61 -14.78 7.92
CA LYS A 45 5.54 -15.23 6.88
C LYS A 45 6.89 -14.50 6.91
N LYS A 46 7.11 -13.63 7.91
CA LYS A 46 8.34 -12.87 8.11
C LYS A 46 8.64 -11.86 6.99
N VAL A 47 7.63 -11.45 6.23
CA VAL A 47 7.69 -10.25 5.41
C VAL A 47 8.02 -9.09 6.36
N LYS A 48 8.91 -8.19 5.94
CA LYS A 48 9.32 -7.04 6.77
C LYS A 48 8.46 -5.81 6.50
N LYS A 49 8.02 -5.66 5.26
CA LYS A 49 7.25 -4.50 4.84
C LYS A 49 6.15 -4.90 3.87
N LEU A 50 4.93 -4.50 4.19
CA LEU A 50 3.76 -4.59 3.32
C LEU A 50 3.33 -3.18 2.93
N ILE A 51 3.27 -2.88 1.62
CA ILE A 51 2.91 -1.58 1.10
C ILE A 51 1.59 -1.72 0.35
N VAL A 52 0.58 -0.93 0.70
CA VAL A 52 -0.74 -1.05 0.08
C VAL A 52 -1.22 0.27 -0.52
N TYR A 53 -1.86 0.19 -1.68
CA TYR A 53 -2.41 1.35 -2.39
C TYR A 53 -3.83 1.63 -1.92
N ALA A 54 -3.97 2.54 -0.95
CA ALA A 54 -5.27 2.87 -0.37
C ALA A 54 -6.02 3.96 -1.15
N PHE A 55 -5.31 4.98 -1.64
CA PHE A 55 -5.90 6.09 -2.40
C PHE A 55 -4.87 6.71 -3.35
N SER A 56 -5.15 6.67 -4.66
CA SER A 56 -4.27 7.29 -5.65
C SER A 56 -4.59 8.77 -5.87
N SER A 57 -3.59 9.55 -6.33
CA SER A 57 -3.79 10.94 -6.72
C SER A 57 -4.87 11.10 -7.80
N GLU A 58 -5.05 10.12 -8.67
CA GLU A 58 -6.09 10.12 -9.71
C GLU A 58 -7.50 9.91 -9.14
N ASN A 59 -7.63 9.38 -7.93
CA ASN A 59 -8.94 9.14 -7.30
C ASN A 59 -9.67 10.43 -6.91
N TRP A 60 -9.00 11.57 -6.85
CA TRP A 60 -9.66 12.87 -6.64
C TRP A 60 -10.62 13.27 -7.78
N SER A 61 -10.45 12.68 -8.96
CA SER A 61 -11.38 12.88 -10.10
C SER A 61 -12.72 12.17 -9.94
N ARG A 62 -12.88 11.31 -8.92
CA ARG A 62 -14.13 10.61 -8.61
C ARG A 62 -15.17 11.56 -8.03
N GLU A 63 -16.41 11.10 -7.94
CA GLU A 63 -17.49 11.86 -7.32
C GLU A 63 -17.13 12.25 -5.87
N LYS A 64 -17.41 13.49 -5.47
CA LYS A 64 -17.09 14.03 -4.13
C LYS A 64 -17.59 13.14 -2.99
N PHE A 65 -18.77 12.53 -3.14
CA PHE A 65 -19.34 11.64 -2.15
C PHE A 65 -18.46 10.38 -1.95
N GLU A 66 -17.94 9.80 -3.03
CA GLU A 66 -17.06 8.64 -2.97
C GLU A 66 -15.73 9.00 -2.32
N VAL A 67 -15.11 10.10 -2.72
CA VAL A 67 -13.86 10.61 -2.12
C VAL A 67 -14.03 10.82 -0.62
N ASN A 68 -15.09 11.51 -0.20
CA ASN A 68 -15.38 11.73 1.22
C ASN A 68 -15.59 10.43 1.97
N SER A 69 -16.27 9.45 1.37
CA SER A 69 -16.48 8.14 1.97
C SER A 69 -15.17 7.38 2.18
N LEU A 70 -14.25 7.43 1.20
CA LEU A 70 -12.93 6.81 1.31
C LEU A 70 -12.06 7.49 2.39
N MET A 71 -12.04 8.82 2.44
CA MET A 71 -11.33 9.57 3.47
C MET A 71 -11.87 9.30 4.87
N ASN A 72 -13.20 9.21 5.02
CA ASN A 72 -13.83 8.81 6.27
C ASN A 72 -13.48 7.37 6.66
N LEU A 73 -13.37 6.46 5.69
CA LEU A 73 -12.99 5.06 5.95
C LEU A 73 -11.53 4.96 6.43
N ILE A 74 -10.64 5.78 5.88
CA ILE A 74 -9.24 5.84 6.33
C ILE A 74 -9.19 6.35 7.77
N SER A 75 -9.89 7.45 8.08
CA SER A 75 -9.98 7.99 9.44
C SER A 75 -10.60 6.96 10.41
N PHE A 76 -11.68 6.30 10.03
CA PHE A 76 -12.33 5.26 10.82
C PHE A 76 -11.43 4.02 10.99
N GLY A 77 -10.75 3.58 9.93
CA GLY A 77 -9.85 2.42 9.98
C GLY A 77 -8.69 2.64 10.92
N THR A 78 -8.07 3.83 10.91
CA THR A 78 -6.99 4.19 11.83
C THR A 78 -7.49 4.40 13.26
N GLU A 79 -8.67 4.96 13.45
CA GLU A 79 -9.26 5.21 14.78
C GLU A 79 -9.69 3.89 15.47
N VAL A 80 -10.53 3.10 14.78
CA VAL A 80 -11.17 1.90 15.38
C VAL A 80 -10.21 0.72 15.48
N LYS A 81 -9.21 0.66 14.59
CA LYS A 81 -8.27 -0.46 14.53
C LYS A 81 -6.93 -0.19 15.20
N LEU A 82 -6.71 1.00 15.74
CA LEU A 82 -5.43 1.37 16.35
C LEU A 82 -5.02 0.42 17.48
N ASP A 83 -5.94 0.04 18.35
CA ASP A 83 -5.65 -0.90 19.44
C ASP A 83 -5.26 -2.29 18.91
N GLU A 84 -5.90 -2.76 17.83
CA GLU A 84 -5.55 -4.01 17.19
C GLU A 84 -4.16 -3.94 16.52
N ILE A 85 -3.84 -2.82 15.88
CA ILE A 85 -2.53 -2.53 15.27
C ILE A 85 -1.43 -2.55 16.33
N ILE A 86 -1.66 -1.86 17.47
CA ILE A 86 -0.73 -1.81 18.61
C ILE A 86 -0.55 -3.20 19.22
N LYS A 87 -1.65 -3.91 19.49
CA LYS A 87 -1.61 -5.29 20.04
C LYS A 87 -0.82 -6.25 19.17
N ASN A 88 -0.86 -6.07 17.85
CA ASN A 88 -0.11 -6.88 16.91
C ASN A 88 1.29 -6.33 16.61
N GLU A 89 1.73 -5.26 17.30
CA GLU A 89 3.05 -4.63 17.13
C GLU A 89 3.36 -4.31 15.66
N VAL A 90 2.39 -3.74 14.94
CA VAL A 90 2.54 -3.33 13.55
C VAL A 90 2.96 -1.86 13.51
N ARG A 91 4.12 -1.56 12.96
CA ARG A 91 4.53 -0.19 12.67
C ARG A 91 3.74 0.31 11.47
N MET A 92 3.14 1.49 11.62
CA MET A 92 2.40 2.15 10.55
C MET A 92 3.21 3.29 9.95
N GLU A 93 3.32 3.30 8.64
CA GLU A 93 3.88 4.40 7.86
C GLU A 93 2.89 4.80 6.76
N PHE A 94 2.93 6.06 6.37
CA PHE A 94 2.09 6.58 5.28
C PHE A 94 2.98 7.32 4.29
N ILE A 95 2.72 7.12 3.00
CA ILE A 95 3.43 7.77 1.89
C ILE A 95 2.44 8.44 0.95
N GLY A 96 2.87 9.53 0.31
CA GLY A 96 2.06 10.34 -0.60
C GLY A 96 1.95 11.79 -0.18
N ASP A 97 1.15 12.57 -0.89
CA ASP A 97 0.91 13.98 -0.56
C ASP A 97 -0.09 14.11 0.61
N LEU A 98 0.44 13.89 1.82
CA LEU A 98 -0.34 13.92 3.06
C LEU A 98 -0.72 15.35 3.50
N ASP A 99 -0.11 16.38 2.92
CA ASP A 99 -0.46 17.77 3.23
C ASP A 99 -1.74 18.21 2.51
N SER A 100 -2.08 17.57 1.41
CA SER A 100 -3.28 17.83 0.61
C SER A 100 -4.51 17.02 1.00
N ILE A 101 -4.43 16.11 2.01
CA ILE A 101 -5.60 15.37 2.49
C ILE A 101 -6.40 16.18 3.53
N PRO A 102 -7.70 15.85 3.76
CA PRO A 102 -8.49 16.51 4.79
C PRO A 102 -7.83 16.48 6.17
N LYS A 103 -7.88 17.62 6.89
CA LYS A 103 -7.22 17.80 8.18
C LYS A 103 -7.52 16.67 9.18
N LYS A 104 -8.79 16.26 9.28
CA LYS A 104 -9.18 15.16 10.18
C LYS A 104 -8.46 13.84 9.83
N ALA A 105 -8.35 13.51 8.53
CA ALA A 105 -7.64 12.32 8.09
C ALA A 105 -6.14 12.41 8.43
N LYS A 106 -5.52 13.59 8.25
CA LYS A 106 -4.12 13.82 8.60
C LYS A 106 -3.87 13.67 10.11
N GLU A 107 -4.73 14.21 10.96
CA GLU A 107 -4.62 14.09 12.42
C GLU A 107 -4.63 12.62 12.86
N GLU A 108 -5.50 11.79 12.26
CA GLU A 108 -5.57 10.35 12.53
C GLU A 108 -4.34 9.59 12.01
N VAL A 109 -3.86 9.92 10.81
CA VAL A 109 -2.60 9.40 10.25
C VAL A 109 -1.44 9.70 11.22
N ASP A 110 -1.28 10.94 11.63
CA ASP A 110 -0.22 11.37 12.54
C ASP A 110 -0.31 10.67 13.90
N ARG A 111 -1.54 10.48 14.42
CA ARG A 111 -1.78 9.74 15.67
C ARG A 111 -1.34 8.29 15.52
N CYS A 112 -1.72 7.64 14.44
CA CYS A 112 -1.38 6.25 14.17
C CYS A 112 0.14 6.04 14.06
N VAL A 113 0.83 6.89 13.30
CA VAL A 113 2.29 6.87 13.17
C VAL A 113 2.97 7.05 14.53
N ARG A 114 2.56 8.06 15.32
CA ARG A 114 3.15 8.30 16.64
C ARG A 114 2.97 7.13 17.59
N SER A 115 1.79 6.50 17.59
CA SER A 115 1.47 5.39 18.51
C SER A 115 2.21 4.09 18.17
N THR A 116 2.69 3.94 16.92
CA THR A 116 3.32 2.70 16.45
C THR A 116 4.81 2.82 16.14
N LYS A 117 5.40 4.00 16.29
CA LYS A 117 6.78 4.33 15.89
C LYS A 117 7.87 3.44 16.50
N ASN A 118 7.61 2.85 17.67
CA ASN A 118 8.58 2.04 18.40
C ASN A 118 8.61 0.57 17.95
N PHE A 119 7.65 0.14 17.12
CA PHE A 119 7.66 -1.21 16.55
C PHE A 119 8.62 -1.27 15.36
N SER A 120 9.35 -2.37 15.18
CA SER A 120 10.40 -2.51 14.18
C SER A 120 10.34 -3.80 13.37
N ASP A 121 9.63 -4.83 13.86
CA ASP A 121 9.67 -6.15 13.25
C ASP A 121 8.90 -6.24 11.94
N PHE A 122 7.81 -5.49 11.83
CA PHE A 122 6.96 -5.44 10.65
C PHE A 122 6.39 -4.04 10.44
N THR A 123 6.44 -3.57 9.19
CA THR A 123 5.89 -2.25 8.80
C THR A 123 4.77 -2.42 7.78
N LEU A 124 3.59 -1.84 8.07
CA LEU A 124 2.53 -1.63 7.10
C LEU A 124 2.60 -0.18 6.59
N VAL A 125 2.86 -0.03 5.30
CA VAL A 125 2.90 1.27 4.61
C VAL A 125 1.61 1.47 3.84
N ILE A 126 0.90 2.55 4.13
CA ILE A 126 -0.32 2.94 3.43
C ILE A 126 0.01 4.07 2.44
N ALA A 127 -0.09 3.79 1.14
CA ALA A 127 0.02 4.81 0.11
C ALA A 127 -1.32 5.55 -0.01
N LEU A 128 -1.32 6.80 0.44
CA LEU A 128 -2.49 7.67 0.55
C LEU A 128 -2.24 8.97 -0.21
N ASN A 129 -3.13 9.32 -1.15
CA ASN A 129 -2.93 10.42 -2.07
C ASN A 129 -1.56 10.32 -2.79
N TYR A 130 -1.23 9.11 -3.20
CA TYR A 130 0.05 8.76 -3.80
C TYR A 130 -0.08 8.58 -5.32
N GLY A 131 1.00 8.88 -6.03
CA GLY A 131 1.19 8.54 -7.44
C GLY A 131 2.69 8.45 -7.75
N GLY A 132 3.12 7.44 -8.51
CA GLY A 132 4.54 7.25 -8.81
C GLY A 132 5.16 8.43 -9.58
N VAL A 133 4.42 9.04 -10.50
CA VAL A 133 4.86 10.27 -11.19
C VAL A 133 4.99 11.44 -10.21
N TRP A 134 4.04 11.59 -9.28
CA TRP A 134 4.11 12.59 -8.21
C TRP A 134 5.37 12.37 -7.35
N ASP A 135 5.65 11.13 -6.96
CA ASP A 135 6.81 10.77 -6.15
C ASP A 135 8.13 11.11 -6.88
N ILE A 136 8.23 10.80 -8.18
CA ILE A 136 9.37 11.18 -9.03
C ILE A 136 9.57 12.69 -9.04
N VAL A 137 8.52 13.46 -9.31
CA VAL A 137 8.60 14.93 -9.36
C VAL A 137 8.95 15.52 -7.99
N ASN A 138 8.37 14.97 -6.91
CA ASN A 138 8.64 15.39 -5.54
C ASN A 138 10.09 15.09 -5.13
N ALA A 139 10.62 13.94 -5.49
CA ALA A 139 12.02 13.58 -5.26
C ALA A 139 12.99 14.57 -5.97
N LEU A 140 12.71 14.90 -7.24
CA LEU A 140 13.53 15.86 -7.98
C LEU A 140 13.48 17.28 -7.38
N LYS A 141 12.31 17.73 -6.90
CA LYS A 141 12.18 19.00 -6.17
C LYS A 141 13.04 19.00 -4.90
N LYS A 142 12.94 17.97 -4.07
CA LYS A 142 13.72 17.81 -2.84
C LYS A 142 15.23 17.82 -3.10
N ILE A 143 15.71 17.21 -4.21
CA ILE A 143 17.12 17.25 -4.63
C ILE A 143 17.54 18.67 -4.98
N SER A 144 16.73 19.36 -5.79
CA SER A 144 17.00 20.74 -6.20
C SER A 144 17.05 21.72 -5.02
N GLU A 145 16.11 21.62 -4.10
CA GLU A 145 16.04 22.46 -2.88
C GLU A 145 17.24 22.28 -1.98
N LYS A 146 17.84 21.06 -1.96
CA LYS A 146 19.06 20.75 -1.18
C LYS A 146 20.34 21.04 -1.93
N GLY A 147 20.28 21.47 -3.19
CA GLY A 147 21.47 21.71 -4.02
C GLY A 147 22.29 20.44 -4.32
N GLU A 148 21.65 19.27 -4.24
CA GLU A 148 22.31 18.01 -4.53
C GLU A 148 22.33 17.70 -6.04
N THR A 149 23.31 16.90 -6.48
CA THR A 149 23.41 16.48 -7.88
C THR A 149 22.31 15.47 -8.23
N ILE A 150 21.61 15.69 -9.35
CA ILE A 150 20.64 14.75 -9.89
C ILE A 150 21.37 13.56 -10.50
N ASN A 151 21.27 12.42 -9.86
CA ASN A 151 21.73 11.11 -10.34
C ASN A 151 20.86 10.00 -9.76
N ALA A 152 20.94 8.78 -10.28
CA ALA A 152 20.09 7.66 -9.85
C ALA A 152 20.14 7.41 -8.33
N LYS A 153 21.34 7.47 -7.74
CA LYS A 153 21.53 7.23 -6.30
C LYS A 153 20.83 8.30 -5.45
N ASN A 154 21.00 9.57 -5.78
CA ASN A 154 20.35 10.66 -5.05
C ASN A 154 18.85 10.65 -5.31
N PHE A 155 18.42 10.46 -6.58
CA PHE A 155 17.00 10.34 -6.91
C PHE A 155 16.30 9.31 -6.01
N LEU A 156 16.80 8.08 -5.95
CA LEU A 156 16.18 7.02 -5.13
C LEU A 156 16.12 7.38 -3.64
N LYS A 157 17.13 8.04 -3.08
CA LYS A 157 17.09 8.46 -1.66
C LYS A 157 15.96 9.44 -1.31
N PHE A 158 15.49 10.22 -2.29
CA PHE A 158 14.47 11.23 -2.08
C PHE A 158 13.06 10.77 -2.43
N THR A 159 12.90 9.58 -3.02
CA THR A 159 11.59 8.94 -3.19
C THR A 159 10.99 8.59 -1.83
N GLU A 160 9.68 8.40 -1.77
CA GLU A 160 8.95 8.10 -0.54
C GLU A 160 9.45 6.81 0.14
N LEU A 161 9.84 5.79 -0.62
CA LEU A 161 10.45 4.56 -0.10
C LEU A 161 11.99 4.62 0.00
N LYS A 162 12.62 5.77 -0.28
CA LYS A 162 14.06 5.99 -0.13
C LYS A 162 14.94 4.96 -0.84
N GLY A 163 14.50 4.50 -2.01
CA GLY A 163 15.21 3.52 -2.83
C GLY A 163 15.05 2.07 -2.37
N GLU A 164 14.13 1.80 -1.45
CA GLU A 164 13.81 0.43 -1.10
C GLU A 164 13.14 -0.27 -2.29
N GLU A 165 13.65 -1.43 -2.66
CA GLU A 165 13.10 -2.24 -3.74
C GLU A 165 11.89 -3.04 -3.25
N VAL A 166 10.89 -3.15 -4.12
CA VAL A 166 9.74 -4.03 -3.91
C VAL A 166 10.04 -5.36 -4.58
N GLU A 167 10.07 -6.45 -3.83
CA GLU A 167 10.36 -7.78 -4.38
C GLU A 167 9.14 -8.37 -5.09
N ILE A 168 7.95 -8.22 -4.51
CA ILE A 168 6.69 -8.72 -5.06
C ILE A 168 5.67 -7.59 -5.18
N PHE A 169 5.10 -7.45 -6.36
CA PHE A 169 3.96 -6.59 -6.62
C PHE A 169 2.73 -7.44 -6.93
N ILE A 170 1.66 -7.28 -6.15
CA ILE A 170 0.40 -7.99 -6.32
C ILE A 170 -0.68 -7.00 -6.72
N ARG A 171 -1.49 -7.35 -7.71
CA ARG A 171 -2.74 -6.65 -8.01
C ARG A 171 -3.89 -7.61 -8.10
N THR A 172 -4.94 -7.35 -7.32
CA THR A 172 -6.21 -8.06 -7.36
C THR A 172 -7.18 -7.45 -8.37
N GLY A 173 -8.25 -8.15 -8.71
CA GLY A 173 -9.33 -7.62 -9.53
C GLY A 173 -9.17 -7.78 -11.04
N GLY A 174 -8.25 -8.63 -11.52
CA GLY A 174 -8.15 -9.02 -12.94
C GLY A 174 -7.48 -8.00 -13.86
N GLU A 175 -7.09 -6.83 -13.38
CA GLU A 175 -6.47 -5.80 -14.21
C GLU A 175 -4.94 -5.95 -14.25
N LYS A 176 -4.37 -6.06 -15.45
CA LYS A 176 -2.94 -6.29 -15.68
C LYS A 176 -2.17 -5.00 -15.95
N ARG A 177 -2.13 -4.10 -14.97
CA ARG A 177 -1.39 -2.83 -15.01
C ARG A 177 -1.00 -2.39 -13.60
N VAL A 178 0.05 -1.58 -13.46
CA VAL A 178 0.56 -1.10 -12.17
C VAL A 178 -0.10 0.19 -11.69
N SER A 179 -0.85 0.88 -12.53
CA SER A 179 -1.65 2.07 -12.23
C SER A 179 -0.88 3.16 -11.46
N ASN A 180 0.29 3.53 -11.97
CA ASN A 180 1.10 4.59 -11.37
C ASN A 180 1.53 4.32 -9.91
N PHE A 181 1.54 3.04 -9.47
CA PHE A 181 1.93 2.68 -8.12
C PHE A 181 3.40 2.31 -8.05
N LEU A 182 4.16 2.98 -7.17
CA LEU A 182 5.56 2.72 -6.83
C LEU A 182 6.50 2.59 -8.05
N LEU A 183 6.28 3.37 -9.12
CA LEU A 183 7.07 3.29 -10.35
C LEU A 183 8.59 3.28 -10.12
N PRO A 184 9.17 4.07 -9.19
CA PRO A 184 10.60 4.03 -8.93
C PRO A 184 11.11 2.74 -8.27
N ASN A 185 10.20 1.93 -7.70
CA ASN A 185 10.57 0.85 -6.77
C ASN A 185 10.25 -0.56 -7.29
N ILE A 186 9.43 -0.66 -8.38
CA ILE A 186 8.93 -1.95 -8.91
C ILE A 186 9.64 -2.42 -10.17
N GLY A 187 10.74 -1.77 -10.56
CA GLY A 187 11.44 -2.07 -11.81
C GLY A 187 11.96 -3.51 -11.92
N TYR A 188 12.22 -4.15 -10.79
CA TYR A 188 12.70 -5.53 -10.69
C TYR A 188 11.77 -6.43 -9.89
N SER A 189 10.53 -5.97 -9.60
CA SER A 189 9.54 -6.75 -8.87
C SER A 189 8.99 -7.92 -9.70
N GLU A 190 8.75 -9.04 -9.06
CA GLU A 190 7.87 -10.06 -9.61
C GLU A 190 6.43 -9.56 -9.57
N LEU A 191 5.72 -9.60 -10.72
CA LEU A 191 4.39 -9.01 -10.87
C LEU A 191 3.31 -10.10 -10.88
N PHE A 192 2.42 -10.07 -9.88
CA PHE A 192 1.29 -10.97 -9.76
C PHE A 192 -0.03 -10.26 -10.03
N PHE A 193 -0.82 -10.80 -10.93
CA PHE A 193 -2.15 -10.30 -11.27
C PHE A 193 -3.18 -11.38 -10.94
N SER A 194 -4.00 -11.15 -9.91
CA SER A 194 -5.06 -12.06 -9.48
C SER A 194 -6.40 -11.61 -10.03
N ASP A 195 -7.19 -12.55 -10.56
CA ASP A 195 -8.57 -12.29 -11.01
C ASP A 195 -9.54 -12.10 -9.82
N LYS A 196 -9.18 -12.58 -8.62
CA LYS A 196 -9.99 -12.39 -7.42
C LYS A 196 -10.14 -10.90 -7.08
N LEU A 197 -11.33 -10.49 -6.70
CA LEU A 197 -11.56 -9.17 -6.17
C LEU A 197 -10.95 -9.05 -4.77
N TRP A 198 -10.43 -7.87 -4.40
CA TRP A 198 -9.74 -7.68 -3.13
C TRP A 198 -10.49 -8.22 -1.90
N PRO A 199 -11.81 -7.99 -1.72
CA PRO A 199 -12.54 -8.53 -0.57
C PRO A 199 -12.57 -10.07 -0.46
N ASP A 200 -12.32 -10.78 -1.57
CA ASP A 200 -12.30 -12.26 -1.63
C ASP A 200 -10.86 -12.83 -1.63
N PHE A 201 -9.86 -11.96 -1.68
CA PHE A 201 -8.45 -12.34 -1.59
C PHE A 201 -8.11 -12.74 -0.15
N ASN A 202 -7.43 -13.86 0.05
CA ASN A 202 -7.20 -14.43 1.37
C ASN A 202 -5.73 -14.81 1.61
N ALA A 203 -5.45 -15.35 2.79
CA ALA A 203 -4.11 -15.76 3.21
C ALA A 203 -3.51 -16.86 2.30
N GLU A 204 -4.31 -17.78 1.75
CA GLU A 204 -3.83 -18.81 0.83
C GLU A 204 -3.38 -18.21 -0.49
N ASP A 205 -4.15 -17.28 -1.04
CA ASP A 205 -3.80 -16.54 -2.26
C ASP A 205 -2.50 -15.75 -2.08
N PHE A 206 -2.38 -15.07 -0.93
CA PHE A 206 -1.17 -14.32 -0.59
C PHE A 206 0.05 -15.24 -0.50
N ASN A 207 -0.09 -16.38 0.17
CA ASN A 207 0.98 -17.37 0.28
C ASN A 207 1.39 -17.95 -1.08
N ALA A 208 0.44 -18.18 -1.98
CA ALA A 208 0.75 -18.63 -3.34
C ALA A 208 1.62 -17.60 -4.09
N CYS A 209 1.35 -16.28 -3.92
CA CYS A 209 2.20 -15.25 -4.50
C CYS A 209 3.63 -15.28 -3.92
N LEU A 210 3.79 -15.55 -2.61
CA LEU A 210 5.11 -15.61 -1.98
C LEU A 210 5.93 -16.84 -2.41
N LEU A 211 5.28 -17.97 -2.70
CA LEU A 211 5.96 -19.21 -3.09
C LEU A 211 6.51 -19.16 -4.52
N TYR A 212 5.81 -18.50 -5.44
CA TYR A 212 6.22 -18.42 -6.84
C TYR A 212 7.58 -17.74 -7.03
N THR A 213 7.97 -16.81 -6.16
CA THR A 213 9.28 -16.14 -6.20
C THR A 213 10.42 -17.01 -5.72
N SER A 214 10.16 -18.00 -4.84
CA SER A 214 11.21 -18.93 -4.39
C SER A 214 11.65 -19.86 -5.54
N ASP A 215 10.71 -20.29 -6.39
CA ASP A 215 10.99 -21.16 -7.52
C ASP A 215 11.70 -20.41 -8.66
N ALA A 216 11.31 -19.15 -8.93
CA ALA A 216 11.97 -18.30 -9.95
C ALA A 216 13.40 -17.88 -9.55
N ALA A 217 13.74 -17.87 -8.26
CA ALA A 217 15.09 -17.57 -7.80
C ALA A 217 16.05 -18.75 -7.95
N ASP A 218 15.55 -19.99 -7.93
CA ASP A 218 16.34 -21.20 -8.09
C ASP A 218 16.64 -21.54 -9.59
N GLU A 219 15.88 -20.95 -10.53
CA GLU A 219 16.15 -21.10 -11.98
C GLU A 219 17.21 -20.11 -12.54
N LYS A 220 17.71 -19.18 -11.72
CA LYS A 220 18.79 -18.25 -12.08
C LYS A 220 20.16 -18.78 -11.65
N VAL A 221 20.52 -19.98 -12.10
CA VAL A 221 21.90 -20.52 -12.01
C VAL A 221 22.48 -20.69 -13.40
#